data_17d5c6fefbf567c09c032e66669a1c5a
#
_entry.id   17d5c6fefbf567c09c032e66669a1c5a
#
_cell.length_a   1.000
_cell.length_b   1.000
_cell.length_c   1.000
_cell.angle_alpha   90.00
_cell.angle_beta   90.00
_cell.angle_gamma   90.00
#
_symmetry.space_group_name_H-M   'P 1'
#
loop_
_entity.id
_entity.type
_entity.pdbx_description
1 polymer ?
#
loop_
_entity_poly.entity_id
_entity_poly.type
_entity_poly.pdbx_seq_one_letter_code
_entity_poly.pdbx_strand_id
1 'polypeptide(L)'
;MLFFLLGVNAQAVFEIKSPSTIKGFYTFGIGDSTFHYWSNGNTAKKSITASLALAIGLDSLASAPLIGDYKGKIAVVHRGVSYVPTKALNAQNAGAVAVIVINHGINSTTKKIDSNEVYNVSAYLPNETPTTATGLKVTIPVLIVSLKTGLSISKELRAGEIVEAYIGKKPILDYNLKLDPKYLSAPLRRTRPELLVQEGMVYDTLQFAIINEGAKIQRKVLVTNKIEYKNVIIHADTFYIDSINPGDTLGYFYKKSPFSPKYDLLKGDYKLTWNVANLTSNGSGGFKDTLIDQYPYDNSVVLPFYISDTIASNVVLSSSGLPVSNVGYSANSSSGFGVCHVFQDPYASKMHANAITFGAYNFSAAKKLKNHVFTLDVFEWTDSFYHFYDTTASPTDNDYFKNIKSSTFSFIPLIDKQNFISNVDAYSGMQNVKLDNPILFENNKRYLFCVNTTKADSVGFMFNTDPSSSVASFRYKQPIMMLAVDGRYDIRGFSPSFTILPSISLSVFKNSAASVDNSISADATMNVYPNPSHDEVNLSFSMDKASDVIVSITDLTGKRLYSKSVKTTSGNNSIPIDVSVISKGVYVLSLSSDMVNATRRIVIEK
;
A
#
# COMPACT_ATOMS: atom_id res chain seq x y z
N MET A 1 -0.88 -29.65 6.95
CA MET A 1 -2.12 -28.98 7.39
C MET A 1 -1.80 -28.31 8.72
N LEU A 2 -1.57 -27.01 8.72
CA LEU A 2 -1.16 -26.28 9.92
C LEU A 2 -2.41 -25.61 10.49
N PHE A 3 -2.89 -26.10 11.62
CA PHE A 3 -3.99 -25.47 12.35
C PHE A 3 -3.42 -24.30 13.17
N PHE A 4 -3.78 -23.09 12.81
CA PHE A 4 -3.56 -21.94 13.67
C PHE A 4 -4.83 -21.70 14.50
N LEU A 5 -4.74 -21.98 15.77
CA LEU A 5 -5.71 -21.48 16.75
C LEU A 5 -5.48 -19.98 16.92
N LEU A 6 -6.18 -19.18 16.12
CA LEU A 6 -6.23 -17.73 16.29
C LEU A 6 -7.33 -17.42 17.30
N GLY A 7 -6.92 -16.79 18.40
CA GLY A 7 -7.87 -16.21 19.33
C GLY A 7 -8.80 -15.24 18.59
N VAL A 8 -10.10 -15.53 18.58
CA VAL A 8 -11.14 -14.70 17.97
C VAL A 8 -11.17 -13.38 18.76
N ASN A 9 -10.51 -12.35 18.24
CA ASN A 9 -10.73 -11.00 18.73
C ASN A 9 -12.15 -10.59 18.31
N ALA A 10 -13.03 -10.41 19.27
CA ALA A 10 -14.42 -10.05 19.04
C ALA A 10 -14.53 -8.73 18.28
N GLN A 11 -14.90 -8.80 17.02
CA GLN A 11 -15.14 -7.62 16.19
C GLN A 11 -16.39 -6.90 16.69
N ALA A 12 -16.31 -5.59 16.89
CA ALA A 12 -17.46 -4.76 17.17
C ALA A 12 -18.30 -4.58 15.91
N VAL A 13 -19.63 -4.58 16.06
CA VAL A 13 -20.59 -4.34 14.98
C VAL A 13 -21.58 -3.25 15.34
N PHE A 14 -22.11 -2.60 14.33
CA PHE A 14 -23.25 -1.71 14.38
C PHE A 14 -24.33 -2.26 13.46
N GLU A 15 -25.47 -2.60 14.03
CA GLU A 15 -26.62 -3.19 13.34
C GLU A 15 -27.89 -2.40 13.63
N ILE A 16 -28.61 -2.00 12.60
CA ILE A 16 -29.99 -1.51 12.72
C ILE A 16 -30.91 -2.71 12.76
N LYS A 17 -31.70 -2.85 13.83
CA LYS A 17 -32.67 -3.93 14.04
C LYS A 17 -34.01 -3.65 13.41
N SER A 18 -34.44 -2.37 13.46
CA SER A 18 -35.70 -1.86 12.90
C SER A 18 -35.56 -0.40 12.50
N PRO A 19 -36.40 0.11 11.56
CA PRO A 19 -37.38 -0.60 10.75
C PRO A 19 -36.73 -1.44 9.64
N SER A 20 -37.53 -2.29 9.00
CA SER A 20 -37.08 -3.22 7.94
C SER A 20 -36.46 -2.50 6.73
N THR A 21 -36.88 -1.28 6.46
CA THR A 21 -36.37 -0.42 5.36
C THR A 21 -34.88 -0.14 5.43
N ILE A 22 -34.31 -0.11 6.65
CA ILE A 22 -32.88 0.16 6.89
C ILE A 22 -32.24 -0.89 7.79
N LYS A 23 -32.90 -2.05 7.99
CA LYS A 23 -32.36 -3.15 8.80
C LYS A 23 -31.09 -3.71 8.16
N GLY A 24 -30.04 -3.93 8.98
CA GLY A 24 -28.81 -4.56 8.56
C GLY A 24 -27.59 -4.04 9.32
N PHE A 25 -26.45 -4.59 8.96
CA PHE A 25 -25.16 -4.15 9.47
C PHE A 25 -24.65 -2.94 8.69
N TYR A 26 -23.88 -2.09 9.34
CA TYR A 26 -23.33 -0.88 8.75
C TYR A 26 -21.86 -0.69 9.13
N THR A 27 -21.09 -0.17 8.20
CA THR A 27 -19.69 0.24 8.47
C THR A 27 -19.66 1.50 9.32
N PHE A 28 -18.69 1.58 10.22
CA PHE A 28 -18.50 2.73 11.09
C PHE A 28 -17.01 2.91 11.41
N GLY A 29 -16.63 4.16 11.68
CA GLY A 29 -15.38 4.50 12.32
C GLY A 29 -15.59 4.61 13.82
N ILE A 30 -14.55 4.33 14.58
CA ILE A 30 -14.52 4.49 16.04
C ILE A 30 -13.44 5.47 16.44
N GLY A 31 -13.46 5.90 17.68
CA GLY A 31 -12.34 6.62 18.25
C GLY A 31 -11.07 5.75 18.21
N ASP A 32 -9.90 6.36 18.09
CA ASP A 32 -8.63 5.67 17.94
C ASP A 32 -8.33 4.72 19.10
N SER A 33 -8.44 3.41 18.84
CA SER A 33 -8.21 2.35 19.83
C SER A 33 -6.73 2.03 20.04
N THR A 34 -5.87 2.44 19.12
CA THR A 34 -4.46 2.03 19.11
C THR A 34 -3.67 2.72 20.20
N PHE A 35 -4.06 3.92 20.59
CA PHE A 35 -3.26 4.73 21.49
C PHE A 35 -3.97 5.19 22.76
N HIS A 36 -5.31 5.32 22.77
CA HIS A 36 -6.04 5.89 23.91
C HIS A 36 -7.42 5.30 24.04
N TYR A 37 -7.66 4.65 25.08
CA TYR A 37 -8.80 3.87 25.53
C TYR A 37 -10.16 4.58 25.61
N TRP A 38 -10.38 5.71 24.96
CA TRP A 38 -11.66 6.37 25.01
C TRP A 38 -12.71 5.60 24.21
N SER A 39 -13.85 5.37 24.77
CA SER A 39 -15.03 4.66 24.26
C SER A 39 -14.81 3.30 23.60
N ASN A 40 -13.67 3.04 22.97
CA ASN A 40 -13.39 1.90 22.12
C ASN A 40 -13.37 0.57 22.82
N GLY A 41 -12.65 0.50 23.90
CA GLY A 41 -12.62 -0.69 24.73
C GLY A 41 -14.02 -1.08 25.20
N ASN A 42 -14.97 -0.17 25.08
CA ASN A 42 -16.35 -0.35 25.52
C ASN A 42 -17.27 -0.82 24.38
N THR A 43 -17.01 -0.44 23.11
CA THR A 43 -17.87 -0.85 21.99
C THR A 43 -17.91 -2.37 21.82
N ALA A 44 -16.78 -3.07 21.96
CA ALA A 44 -16.72 -4.52 21.91
C ALA A 44 -17.05 -5.21 23.24
N LYS A 45 -16.89 -4.53 24.37
CA LYS A 45 -17.12 -5.09 25.71
C LYS A 45 -18.55 -4.91 26.21
N LYS A 46 -19.24 -3.86 25.79
CA LYS A 46 -20.64 -3.58 26.17
C LYS A 46 -21.52 -3.76 24.94
N SER A 47 -22.41 -4.74 25.00
CA SER A 47 -23.49 -4.86 24.00
C SER A 47 -24.66 -3.97 24.42
N ILE A 48 -25.06 -3.07 23.53
CA ILE A 48 -26.12 -2.10 23.75
C ILE A 48 -27.18 -2.31 22.65
N THR A 49 -28.42 -2.50 23.07
CA THR A 49 -29.58 -2.42 22.17
C THR A 49 -30.46 -1.30 22.69
N ALA A 50 -30.70 -0.28 21.87
CA ALA A 50 -31.51 0.87 22.27
C ALA A 50 -32.09 1.58 21.03
N SER A 51 -33.17 2.34 21.26
CA SER A 51 -33.72 3.21 20.24
C SER A 51 -32.80 4.41 20.01
N LEU A 52 -32.81 4.93 18.77
CA LEU A 52 -32.07 6.11 18.39
C LEU A 52 -32.88 7.38 18.66
N ALA A 53 -32.21 8.46 19.06
CA ALA A 53 -32.77 9.79 19.19
C ALA A 53 -31.95 10.77 18.34
N LEU A 54 -32.57 11.36 17.32
CA LEU A 54 -31.92 12.35 16.44
C LEU A 54 -31.87 13.69 17.14
N ALA A 55 -30.68 14.24 17.30
CA ALA A 55 -30.48 15.60 17.73
C ALA A 55 -30.84 16.59 16.61
N ILE A 56 -31.74 17.51 16.89
CA ILE A 56 -32.26 18.48 15.93
C ILE A 56 -32.02 19.91 16.39
N GLY A 57 -32.13 20.85 15.49
CA GLY A 57 -31.97 22.30 15.81
C GLY A 57 -30.56 22.59 16.34
N LEU A 58 -30.46 23.28 17.45
CA LEU A 58 -29.20 23.66 18.09
C LEU A 58 -28.43 22.47 18.64
N ASP A 59 -29.12 21.36 18.99
CA ASP A 59 -28.51 20.15 19.48
C ASP A 59 -27.83 19.33 18.36
N SER A 60 -28.18 19.56 17.11
CA SER A 60 -27.74 18.73 15.97
C SER A 60 -26.22 18.54 15.89
N LEU A 61 -25.46 19.52 16.35
CA LEU A 61 -23.99 19.48 16.37
C LEU A 61 -23.42 19.03 17.72
N ALA A 62 -24.24 18.88 18.76
CA ALA A 62 -23.83 18.54 20.12
C ALA A 62 -22.63 19.40 20.63
N SER A 63 -22.59 20.68 20.26
CA SER A 63 -21.55 21.63 20.65
C SER A 63 -21.71 22.13 22.09
N ALA A 64 -22.89 21.98 22.64
CA ALA A 64 -23.29 22.26 24.01
C ALA A 64 -24.02 21.04 24.60
N PRO A 65 -24.31 20.99 25.90
CA PRO A 65 -25.14 19.94 26.50
C PRO A 65 -26.45 19.79 25.73
N LEU A 66 -26.82 18.53 25.39
CA LEU A 66 -28.03 18.25 24.64
C LEU A 66 -29.27 18.52 25.49
N ILE A 67 -30.27 19.13 24.87
CA ILE A 67 -31.57 19.45 25.49
C ILE A 67 -32.63 18.57 24.84
N GLY A 68 -32.89 17.40 25.39
CA GLY A 68 -33.87 16.45 24.82
C GLY A 68 -33.92 15.16 25.59
N ASP A 69 -34.78 14.25 25.17
CA ASP A 69 -34.92 12.93 25.79
C ASP A 69 -33.94 11.92 25.16
N TYR A 70 -32.71 11.93 25.67
CA TYR A 70 -31.64 11.01 25.26
C TYR A 70 -31.39 9.92 26.30
N LYS A 71 -32.06 9.95 27.44
CA LYS A 71 -31.83 8.99 28.52
C LYS A 71 -32.14 7.56 28.06
N GLY A 72 -31.12 6.68 28.14
CA GLY A 72 -31.22 5.29 27.72
C GLY A 72 -31.28 5.08 26.21
N LYS A 73 -31.14 6.14 25.40
CA LYS A 73 -31.17 6.08 23.94
C LYS A 73 -29.76 6.23 23.34
N ILE A 74 -29.63 5.90 22.07
CA ILE A 74 -28.44 6.19 21.28
C ILE A 74 -28.65 7.57 20.64
N ALA A 75 -27.82 8.55 21.03
CA ALA A 75 -27.91 9.89 20.45
C ALA A 75 -27.31 9.90 19.03
N VAL A 76 -28.01 10.52 18.09
CA VAL A 76 -27.54 10.70 16.70
C VAL A 76 -27.29 12.19 16.47
N VAL A 77 -26.04 12.54 16.21
CA VAL A 77 -25.58 13.94 16.06
C VAL A 77 -24.76 14.10 14.77
N HIS A 78 -24.61 15.33 14.29
CA HIS A 78 -23.82 15.63 13.10
C HIS A 78 -22.39 16.05 13.44
N ARG A 79 -21.46 15.71 12.55
CA ARG A 79 -20.10 16.27 12.54
C ARG A 79 -20.17 17.77 12.22
N GLY A 80 -19.22 18.52 12.70
CA GLY A 80 -19.05 19.98 12.45
C GLY A 80 -18.79 20.72 13.75
N VAL A 81 -18.32 21.96 13.67
CA VAL A 81 -18.01 22.94 14.71
C VAL A 81 -17.18 22.42 15.89
N SER A 82 -17.73 21.53 16.71
CA SER A 82 -17.03 20.95 17.87
C SER A 82 -16.42 19.58 17.57
N TYR A 83 -15.41 19.22 18.34
CA TYR A 83 -14.73 17.93 18.23
C TYR A 83 -15.59 16.76 18.72
N VAL A 84 -15.35 15.56 18.17
CA VAL A 84 -16.14 14.37 18.51
C VAL A 84 -16.09 14.00 19.99
N PRO A 85 -14.95 14.10 20.73
CA PRO A 85 -14.94 13.87 22.17
C PRO A 85 -15.89 14.78 22.94
N THR A 86 -15.98 16.05 22.58
CA THR A 86 -16.93 17.02 23.19
C THR A 86 -18.37 16.62 22.91
N LYS A 87 -18.69 16.23 21.67
CA LYS A 87 -20.03 15.76 21.29
C LYS A 87 -20.43 14.52 22.08
N ALA A 88 -19.52 13.58 22.21
CA ALA A 88 -19.73 12.34 22.94
C ALA A 88 -19.96 12.58 24.43
N LEU A 89 -19.19 13.49 25.04
CA LEU A 89 -19.37 13.86 26.44
C LEU A 89 -20.70 14.58 26.68
N ASN A 90 -21.10 15.48 25.78
CA ASN A 90 -22.40 16.16 25.86
C ASN A 90 -23.57 15.18 25.72
N ALA A 91 -23.49 14.21 24.81
CA ALA A 91 -24.49 13.15 24.68
C ALA A 91 -24.55 12.26 25.94
N GLN A 92 -23.40 11.86 26.47
CA GLN A 92 -23.30 11.10 27.70
C GLN A 92 -23.93 11.83 28.89
N ASN A 93 -23.65 13.11 29.04
CA ASN A 93 -24.20 13.95 30.11
C ASN A 93 -25.72 14.12 30.00
N ALA A 94 -26.27 14.02 28.79
CA ALA A 94 -27.72 13.97 28.55
C ALA A 94 -28.34 12.58 28.81
N GLY A 95 -27.54 11.60 29.26
CA GLY A 95 -28.00 10.27 29.59
C GLY A 95 -28.04 9.27 28.43
N ALA A 96 -27.46 9.62 27.29
CA ALA A 96 -27.34 8.69 26.18
C ALA A 96 -26.45 7.49 26.55
N VAL A 97 -26.79 6.29 26.03
CA VAL A 97 -26.03 5.05 26.26
C VAL A 97 -24.97 4.80 25.18
N ALA A 98 -25.10 5.47 24.04
CA ALA A 98 -24.11 5.51 22.97
C ALA A 98 -24.33 6.78 22.12
N VAL A 99 -23.35 7.13 21.29
CA VAL A 99 -23.50 8.24 20.33
C VAL A 99 -23.07 7.81 18.94
N ILE A 100 -23.87 8.18 17.95
CA ILE A 100 -23.57 8.04 16.52
C ILE A 100 -23.35 9.45 15.96
N VAL A 101 -22.17 9.67 15.37
CA VAL A 101 -21.81 10.91 14.71
C VAL A 101 -21.89 10.72 13.19
N ILE A 102 -22.76 11.46 12.54
CA ILE A 102 -22.91 11.47 11.09
C ILE A 102 -21.79 12.30 10.48
N ASN A 103 -20.98 11.69 9.59
CA ASN A 103 -19.94 12.39 8.86
C ASN A 103 -20.53 13.41 7.87
N HIS A 104 -19.76 14.44 7.49
CA HIS A 104 -20.22 15.50 6.56
C HIS A 104 -20.08 15.14 5.08
N GLY A 105 -19.58 13.93 4.74
CA GLY A 105 -19.46 13.47 3.34
C GLY A 105 -18.36 14.16 2.53
N ILE A 106 -17.35 14.71 3.19
CA ILE A 106 -16.13 15.21 2.55
C ILE A 106 -14.98 14.36 3.03
N ASN A 107 -14.30 13.72 2.09
CA ASN A 107 -13.16 12.85 2.40
C ASN A 107 -12.07 13.66 3.10
N SER A 108 -11.62 13.18 4.24
CA SER A 108 -10.66 13.88 5.11
C SER A 108 -9.29 14.07 4.45
N THR A 109 -8.90 13.16 3.56
CA THR A 109 -7.62 13.17 2.87
C THR A 109 -7.69 13.90 1.53
N THR A 110 -8.63 13.49 0.65
CA THR A 110 -8.70 13.99 -0.72
C THR A 110 -9.47 15.30 -0.86
N LYS A 111 -10.20 15.72 0.20
CA LYS A 111 -11.09 16.89 0.23
C LYS A 111 -12.22 16.85 -0.82
N LYS A 112 -12.45 15.69 -1.44
CA LYS A 112 -13.56 15.48 -2.39
C LYS A 112 -14.81 14.98 -1.70
N ILE A 113 -15.94 15.09 -2.35
CA ILE A 113 -17.21 14.54 -1.85
C ILE A 113 -17.12 13.02 -1.84
N ASP A 114 -17.37 12.43 -0.67
CA ASP A 114 -17.47 10.99 -0.46
C ASP A 114 -18.53 10.70 0.62
N SER A 115 -19.72 10.38 0.18
CA SER A 115 -20.85 10.11 1.07
C SER A 115 -20.74 8.77 1.83
N ASN A 116 -19.81 7.91 1.46
CA ASN A 116 -19.58 6.61 2.09
C ASN A 116 -18.41 6.64 3.08
N GLU A 117 -17.68 7.75 3.18
CA GLU A 117 -16.51 7.82 4.07
C GLU A 117 -16.89 7.63 5.53
N VAL A 118 -16.17 6.72 6.18
CA VAL A 118 -16.06 6.59 7.63
C VAL A 118 -14.60 6.81 8.03
N TYR A 119 -14.34 7.32 9.22
CA TYR A 119 -12.98 7.55 9.71
C TYR A 119 -12.90 7.36 11.21
N ASN A 120 -11.72 7.06 11.72
CA ASN A 120 -11.44 7.00 13.14
C ASN A 120 -11.08 8.39 13.65
N VAL A 121 -11.44 8.68 14.89
CA VAL A 121 -11.17 9.98 15.53
C VAL A 121 -10.35 9.82 16.79
N SER A 122 -9.48 10.79 17.02
CA SER A 122 -8.66 10.86 18.22
C SER A 122 -9.50 11.24 19.45
N ALA A 123 -9.09 10.71 20.61
CA ALA A 123 -9.63 11.08 21.91
C ALA A 123 -9.26 12.49 22.36
N TYR A 124 -8.30 13.12 21.68
CA TYR A 124 -7.72 14.42 22.07
C TYR A 124 -8.40 15.58 21.39
N LEU A 125 -8.52 16.66 22.13
CA LEU A 125 -8.67 17.99 21.55
C LEU A 125 -7.28 18.59 21.25
N PRO A 126 -7.18 19.59 20.37
CA PRO A 126 -5.94 20.33 20.23
C PRO A 126 -5.46 20.85 21.59
N ASN A 127 -4.17 20.65 21.88
CA ASN A 127 -3.51 21.04 23.13
C ASN A 127 -3.84 20.16 24.37
N GLU A 128 -4.57 19.07 24.23
CA GLU A 128 -4.71 18.08 25.28
C GLU A 128 -3.53 17.10 25.29
N THR A 129 -3.25 16.54 26.47
CA THR A 129 -2.25 15.46 26.67
C THR A 129 -2.95 14.12 26.84
N PRO A 130 -2.20 12.98 26.74
CA PRO A 130 -2.75 11.65 26.99
C PRO A 130 -3.50 11.52 28.32
N THR A 131 -3.05 12.21 29.35
CA THR A 131 -3.62 12.15 30.70
C THR A 131 -4.80 13.11 30.93
N THR A 132 -4.98 14.09 30.05
CA THR A 132 -6.02 15.14 30.20
C THR A 132 -7.08 15.08 29.11
N ALA A 133 -7.01 14.10 28.19
CA ALA A 133 -7.87 14.01 27.03
C ALA A 133 -9.36 13.98 27.41
N THR A 134 -10.15 14.83 26.78
CA THR A 134 -11.62 14.85 26.96
C THR A 134 -12.26 13.49 26.66
N GLY A 135 -11.74 12.77 25.67
CA GLY A 135 -12.19 11.43 25.33
C GLY A 135 -12.07 10.42 26.47
N LEU A 136 -11.14 10.59 27.43
CA LEU A 136 -11.01 9.70 28.59
C LEU A 136 -12.21 9.77 29.54
N LYS A 137 -12.97 10.87 29.52
CA LYS A 137 -14.18 11.07 30.32
C LYS A 137 -15.40 10.40 29.67
N VAL A 138 -15.28 9.96 28.41
CA VAL A 138 -16.36 9.32 27.67
C VAL A 138 -16.34 7.81 27.99
N THR A 139 -17.43 7.31 28.55
CA THR A 139 -17.59 5.90 28.97
C THR A 139 -18.62 5.15 28.12
N ILE A 140 -19.28 5.83 27.19
CA ILE A 140 -20.25 5.25 26.25
C ILE A 140 -19.59 5.01 24.88
N PRO A 141 -20.08 4.03 24.08
CA PRO A 141 -19.61 3.84 22.71
C PRO A 141 -19.81 5.06 21.84
N VAL A 142 -18.82 5.35 20.98
CA VAL A 142 -18.86 6.43 20.00
C VAL A 142 -18.58 5.85 18.62
N LEU A 143 -19.49 6.04 17.70
CA LEU A 143 -19.39 5.57 16.32
C LEU A 143 -19.49 6.75 15.36
N ILE A 144 -18.70 6.71 14.30
CA ILE A 144 -18.81 7.65 13.19
C ILE A 144 -19.37 6.89 12.00
N VAL A 145 -20.54 7.26 11.52
CA VAL A 145 -21.15 6.66 10.33
C VAL A 145 -20.98 7.57 9.12
N SER A 146 -21.04 6.98 7.94
CA SER A 146 -20.99 7.74 6.69
C SER A 146 -22.18 8.69 6.57
N LEU A 147 -22.05 9.73 5.76
CA LEU A 147 -23.16 10.64 5.45
C LEU A 147 -24.36 9.87 4.92
N LYS A 148 -24.14 8.92 4.00
CA LYS A 148 -25.19 8.08 3.41
C LYS A 148 -25.96 7.29 4.46
N THR A 149 -25.27 6.61 5.36
CA THR A 149 -25.87 5.86 6.47
C THR A 149 -26.64 6.79 7.40
N GLY A 150 -26.02 7.91 7.78
CA GLY A 150 -26.63 8.90 8.66
C GLY A 150 -27.91 9.53 8.10
N LEU A 151 -27.93 9.83 6.79
CA LEU A 151 -29.12 10.33 6.11
C LEU A 151 -30.25 9.30 6.08
N SER A 152 -29.94 8.02 5.86
CA SER A 152 -30.94 6.94 5.91
C SER A 152 -31.56 6.84 7.32
N ILE A 153 -30.74 6.82 8.35
CA ILE A 153 -31.21 6.81 9.75
C ILE A 153 -32.07 8.06 10.06
N SER A 154 -31.56 9.23 9.67
CA SER A 154 -32.27 10.50 9.95
C SER A 154 -33.61 10.58 9.23
N LYS A 155 -33.74 10.00 8.05
CA LYS A 155 -34.99 9.95 7.29
C LYS A 155 -36.07 9.18 8.07
N GLU A 156 -35.76 7.98 8.54
CA GLU A 156 -36.71 7.16 9.30
C GLU A 156 -37.09 7.83 10.64
N LEU A 157 -36.12 8.36 11.37
CA LEU A 157 -36.38 9.07 12.63
C LEU A 157 -37.26 10.31 12.43
N ARG A 158 -37.07 11.06 11.33
CA ARG A 158 -37.93 12.22 11.00
C ARG A 158 -39.31 11.82 10.52
N ALA A 159 -39.47 10.63 9.96
CA ALA A 159 -40.77 10.06 9.62
C ALA A 159 -41.55 9.57 10.86
N GLY A 160 -40.92 9.62 12.04
CA GLY A 160 -41.53 9.16 13.29
C GLY A 160 -41.35 7.67 13.57
N GLU A 161 -40.55 6.98 12.76
CA GLU A 161 -40.24 5.58 12.97
C GLU A 161 -39.34 5.35 14.18
N ILE A 162 -39.57 4.26 14.90
CA ILE A 162 -38.71 3.82 15.99
C ILE A 162 -37.54 3.06 15.38
N VAL A 163 -36.37 3.72 15.30
CA VAL A 163 -35.14 3.07 14.86
C VAL A 163 -34.46 2.44 16.07
N GLU A 164 -34.37 1.12 16.10
CA GLU A 164 -33.64 0.38 17.12
C GLU A 164 -32.31 -0.12 16.55
N ALA A 165 -31.25 0.01 17.32
CA ALA A 165 -29.92 -0.43 16.91
C ALA A 165 -29.21 -1.23 17.99
N TYR A 166 -28.34 -2.13 17.53
CA TYR A 166 -27.40 -2.89 18.33
C TYR A 166 -25.97 -2.41 18.06
N ILE A 167 -25.22 -2.15 19.11
CA ILE A 167 -23.80 -1.83 19.09
C ILE A 167 -23.11 -2.78 20.07
N GLY A 168 -22.11 -3.54 19.62
CA GLY A 168 -21.44 -4.46 20.51
C GLY A 168 -20.63 -5.53 19.79
N LYS A 169 -20.38 -6.62 20.48
CA LYS A 169 -19.70 -7.78 19.91
C LYS A 169 -20.53 -8.38 18.78
N LYS A 170 -19.89 -8.73 17.65
CA LYS A 170 -20.57 -9.43 16.56
C LYS A 170 -21.26 -10.69 17.09
N PRO A 171 -22.58 -10.87 16.90
CA PRO A 171 -23.27 -12.09 17.30
C PRO A 171 -22.76 -13.27 16.45
N ILE A 172 -22.92 -14.48 16.97
CA ILE A 172 -22.70 -15.67 16.16
C ILE A 172 -23.89 -15.78 15.19
N LEU A 173 -23.58 -15.68 13.90
CA LEU A 173 -24.53 -15.79 12.81
C LEU A 173 -24.59 -17.24 12.32
N ASP A 174 -25.65 -17.64 11.67
CA ASP A 174 -25.73 -18.99 11.07
C ASP A 174 -24.71 -19.14 9.94
N TYR A 175 -24.64 -18.16 9.06
CA TYR A 175 -23.76 -18.14 7.88
C TYR A 175 -22.93 -16.86 7.88
N ASN A 176 -21.63 -17.01 7.97
CA ASN A 176 -20.68 -15.92 7.91
C ASN A 176 -19.30 -16.45 7.47
N LEU A 177 -18.92 -16.14 6.24
CA LEU A 177 -17.58 -16.36 5.72
C LEU A 177 -16.79 -15.08 5.85
N LYS A 178 -15.48 -15.21 6.06
CA LYS A 178 -14.58 -14.08 6.18
C LYS A 178 -13.29 -14.33 5.42
N LEU A 179 -12.82 -13.33 4.72
CA LEU A 179 -11.44 -13.23 4.26
C LEU A 179 -10.58 -12.53 5.31
N ASP A 180 -9.47 -13.15 5.70
CA ASP A 180 -8.50 -12.46 6.56
C ASP A 180 -7.46 -11.74 5.70
N PRO A 181 -7.43 -10.38 5.70
CA PRO A 181 -6.50 -9.60 4.90
C PRO A 181 -5.04 -9.94 5.16
N LYS A 182 -4.71 -10.44 6.36
CA LYS A 182 -3.35 -10.84 6.73
C LYS A 182 -2.81 -12.03 5.93
N TYR A 183 -3.70 -12.83 5.35
CA TYR A 183 -3.32 -14.04 4.61
C TYR A 183 -3.59 -13.93 3.12
N LEU A 184 -3.93 -12.76 2.62
CA LEU A 184 -4.17 -12.54 1.20
C LEU A 184 -2.89 -12.19 0.46
N SER A 185 -2.65 -12.84 -0.65
CA SER A 185 -1.57 -12.44 -1.55
C SER A 185 -1.76 -11.02 -2.05
N ALA A 186 -0.68 -10.29 -2.03
CA ALA A 186 -0.59 -8.93 -2.54
C ALA A 186 0.79 -8.73 -3.20
N PRO A 187 0.94 -7.77 -4.10
CA PRO A 187 2.25 -7.39 -4.59
C PRO A 187 3.16 -7.00 -3.43
N LEU A 188 4.40 -7.49 -3.43
CA LEU A 188 5.39 -7.17 -2.39
C LEU A 188 5.55 -5.65 -2.21
N ARG A 189 5.65 -4.95 -3.34
CA ARG A 189 5.64 -3.49 -3.38
C ARG A 189 4.30 -3.01 -3.91
N ARG A 190 3.70 -2.11 -3.17
CA ARG A 190 2.44 -1.48 -3.59
C ARG A 190 2.66 -0.50 -4.75
N THR A 191 3.87 -0.01 -4.91
CA THR A 191 4.28 0.79 -6.07
C THR A 191 5.54 0.18 -6.67
N ARG A 192 5.49 -0.20 -7.94
CA ARG A 192 6.60 -0.83 -8.64
C ARG A 192 6.90 -0.11 -9.96
N PRO A 193 8.18 0.14 -10.28
CA PRO A 193 8.56 0.69 -11.57
C PRO A 193 8.17 -0.22 -12.73
N GLU A 194 7.65 0.37 -13.80
CA GLU A 194 7.22 -0.34 -15.00
C GLU A 194 8.33 -1.23 -15.57
N LEU A 195 9.56 -0.72 -15.63
CA LEU A 195 10.71 -1.48 -16.11
C LEU A 195 10.92 -2.81 -15.36
N LEU A 196 10.72 -2.84 -14.04
CA LEU A 196 10.84 -4.06 -13.25
C LEU A 196 9.62 -4.98 -13.41
N VAL A 197 8.47 -4.44 -13.80
CA VAL A 197 7.25 -5.22 -14.04
C VAL A 197 7.34 -5.94 -15.38
N GLN A 198 7.91 -5.31 -16.40
CA GLN A 198 8.11 -5.90 -17.72
C GLN A 198 9.04 -7.12 -17.69
N GLU A 199 10.00 -7.14 -16.76
CA GLU A 199 10.98 -8.22 -16.63
C GLU A 199 10.52 -9.37 -15.73
N GLY A 200 9.55 -9.14 -14.88
CA GLY A 200 9.12 -10.12 -13.90
C GLY A 200 7.71 -9.91 -13.39
N MET A 201 7.22 -10.90 -12.69
CA MET A 201 5.85 -10.93 -12.19
C MET A 201 5.65 -9.96 -11.02
N VAL A 202 4.44 -9.41 -10.95
CA VAL A 202 4.01 -8.58 -9.81
C VAL A 202 3.95 -9.43 -8.54
N TYR A 203 3.55 -10.68 -8.65
CA TYR A 203 3.63 -11.73 -7.63
C TYR A 203 3.53 -13.12 -8.27
N ASP A 204 4.17 -14.11 -7.67
CA ASP A 204 4.38 -15.43 -8.25
C ASP A 204 3.42 -16.52 -7.72
N THR A 205 2.75 -16.27 -6.60
CA THR A 205 1.87 -17.22 -5.94
C THR A 205 0.63 -16.54 -5.39
N LEU A 206 -0.52 -17.19 -5.54
CA LEU A 206 -1.75 -16.78 -4.87
C LEU A 206 -1.89 -17.50 -3.54
N GLN A 207 -2.22 -16.75 -2.50
CA GLN A 207 -2.53 -17.26 -1.17
C GLN A 207 -3.75 -16.54 -0.63
N PHE A 208 -4.62 -17.27 0.03
CA PHE A 208 -5.73 -16.72 0.78
C PHE A 208 -6.05 -17.59 2.00
N ALA A 209 -6.72 -17.02 2.99
CA ALA A 209 -7.35 -17.76 4.05
C ALA A 209 -8.80 -17.32 4.21
N ILE A 210 -9.67 -18.30 4.40
CA ILE A 210 -11.09 -18.12 4.65
C ILE A 210 -11.38 -18.69 6.03
N ILE A 211 -12.21 -17.97 6.76
CA ILE A 211 -12.68 -18.38 8.08
C ILE A 211 -14.20 -18.54 7.99
N ASN A 212 -14.72 -19.66 8.48
CA ASN A 212 -16.15 -19.80 8.73
C ASN A 212 -16.43 -19.34 10.18
N GLU A 213 -16.80 -18.07 10.34
CA GLU A 213 -17.22 -17.50 11.63
C GLU A 213 -18.71 -17.78 11.94
N GLY A 214 -19.42 -18.46 11.03
CA GLY A 214 -20.81 -18.86 11.21
C GLY A 214 -20.97 -20.14 12.05
N ALA A 215 -22.18 -20.37 12.56
CA ALA A 215 -22.54 -21.55 13.35
C ALA A 215 -22.81 -22.79 12.49
N LYS A 216 -23.00 -22.62 11.17
CA LYS A 216 -23.32 -23.71 10.25
C LYS A 216 -22.22 -23.95 9.24
N ILE A 217 -22.14 -25.20 8.74
CA ILE A 217 -21.23 -25.58 7.67
C ILE A 217 -21.54 -24.75 6.42
N GLN A 218 -20.52 -24.12 5.87
CA GLN A 218 -20.59 -23.45 4.59
C GLN A 218 -20.23 -24.45 3.48
N ARG A 219 -21.05 -24.52 2.44
CA ARG A 219 -20.89 -25.45 1.32
C ARG A 219 -20.84 -24.68 0.01
N LYS A 220 -20.13 -25.26 -0.99
CA LYS A 220 -19.98 -24.65 -2.32
C LYS A 220 -19.44 -23.22 -2.22
N VAL A 221 -18.32 -23.07 -1.52
CA VAL A 221 -17.70 -21.77 -1.34
C VAL A 221 -16.87 -21.42 -2.56
N LEU A 222 -17.06 -20.21 -3.06
CA LEU A 222 -16.34 -19.63 -4.17
C LEU A 222 -15.40 -18.55 -3.65
N VAL A 223 -14.12 -18.62 -3.98
CA VAL A 223 -13.18 -17.54 -3.79
C VAL A 223 -12.75 -17.01 -5.14
N THR A 224 -12.84 -15.72 -5.32
CA THR A 224 -12.40 -15.07 -6.56
C THR A 224 -11.28 -14.07 -6.26
N ASN A 225 -10.36 -13.98 -7.19
CA ASN A 225 -9.32 -12.97 -7.24
C ASN A 225 -9.44 -12.23 -8.57
N LYS A 226 -9.52 -10.90 -8.53
CA LYS A 226 -9.66 -10.07 -9.73
C LYS A 226 -8.66 -8.94 -9.69
N ILE A 227 -8.05 -8.67 -10.83
CA ILE A 227 -7.21 -7.49 -11.03
C ILE A 227 -7.89 -6.58 -12.04
N GLU A 228 -8.07 -5.32 -11.65
CA GLU A 228 -8.71 -4.29 -12.45
C GLU A 228 -7.75 -3.14 -12.72
N TYR A 229 -7.76 -2.67 -13.96
CA TYR A 229 -7.10 -1.45 -14.41
C TYR A 229 -8.12 -0.56 -15.09
N LYS A 230 -8.26 0.71 -14.66
CA LYS A 230 -9.26 1.65 -15.18
C LYS A 230 -10.69 1.06 -15.21
N ASN A 231 -11.07 0.33 -14.17
CA ASN A 231 -12.35 -0.37 -14.02
C ASN A 231 -12.61 -1.51 -15.04
N VAL A 232 -11.59 -1.96 -15.76
CA VAL A 232 -11.65 -3.14 -16.64
C VAL A 232 -10.95 -4.29 -15.92
N ILE A 233 -11.60 -5.45 -15.86
CA ILE A 233 -10.99 -6.68 -15.31
C ILE A 233 -9.99 -7.17 -16.35
N ILE A 234 -8.72 -7.17 -16.01
CA ILE A 234 -7.62 -7.65 -16.85
C ILE A 234 -7.19 -9.07 -16.49
N HIS A 235 -7.53 -9.52 -15.29
CA HIS A 235 -7.27 -10.88 -14.82
C HIS A 235 -8.28 -11.29 -13.78
N ALA A 236 -8.67 -12.58 -13.77
CA ALA A 236 -9.51 -13.17 -12.75
C ALA A 236 -9.18 -14.66 -12.56
N ASP A 237 -9.07 -15.08 -11.31
CA ASP A 237 -8.98 -16.48 -10.90
C ASP A 237 -10.16 -16.84 -10.00
N THR A 238 -10.51 -18.13 -10.03
CA THR A 238 -11.64 -18.67 -9.27
C THR A 238 -11.24 -19.99 -8.62
N PHE A 239 -11.55 -20.12 -7.33
CA PHE A 239 -11.26 -21.29 -6.51
C PHE A 239 -12.55 -21.82 -5.91
N TYR A 240 -12.76 -23.12 -6.00
CA TYR A 240 -13.93 -23.81 -5.46
C TYR A 240 -13.54 -24.61 -4.23
N ILE A 241 -14.35 -24.50 -3.18
CA ILE A 241 -14.17 -25.21 -1.93
C ILE A 241 -15.48 -25.93 -1.61
N ASP A 242 -15.43 -27.23 -1.40
CA ASP A 242 -16.63 -28.04 -1.20
C ASP A 242 -17.33 -27.68 0.10
N SER A 243 -16.59 -27.54 1.19
CA SER A 243 -17.16 -27.16 2.48
C SER A 243 -16.10 -26.64 3.45
N ILE A 244 -16.56 -25.84 4.42
CA ILE A 244 -15.80 -25.37 5.57
C ILE A 244 -16.68 -25.44 6.82
N ASN A 245 -16.20 -26.12 7.88
CA ASN A 245 -16.95 -26.27 9.12
C ASN A 245 -16.94 -24.98 9.95
N PRO A 246 -17.91 -24.85 10.89
CA PRO A 246 -17.91 -23.74 11.85
C PRO A 246 -16.60 -23.64 12.62
N GLY A 247 -16.05 -22.44 12.69
CA GLY A 247 -14.80 -22.14 13.38
C GLY A 247 -13.52 -22.53 12.62
N ASP A 248 -13.63 -23.27 11.53
CA ASP A 248 -12.47 -23.66 10.73
C ASP A 248 -11.89 -22.46 9.97
N THR A 249 -10.55 -22.48 9.85
CA THR A 249 -9.81 -21.61 8.94
C THR A 249 -9.19 -22.47 7.85
N LEU A 250 -9.53 -22.18 6.62
CA LEU A 250 -9.00 -22.88 5.47
C LEU A 250 -8.05 -21.96 4.71
N GLY A 251 -6.77 -22.34 4.67
CA GLY A 251 -5.73 -21.64 3.93
C GLY A 251 -5.31 -22.39 2.68
N TYR A 252 -5.20 -21.67 1.57
CA TYR A 252 -4.72 -22.22 0.30
C TYR A 252 -3.45 -21.52 -0.14
N PHE A 253 -2.47 -22.34 -0.52
CA PHE A 253 -1.28 -21.90 -1.25
C PHE A 253 -1.42 -22.37 -2.69
N TYR A 254 -1.46 -21.46 -3.62
CA TYR A 254 -1.56 -21.76 -5.03
C TYR A 254 -0.30 -21.30 -5.76
N LYS A 255 0.32 -22.21 -6.52
CA LYS A 255 1.61 -21.95 -7.17
C LYS A 255 1.51 -21.30 -8.56
N LYS A 256 0.32 -21.11 -9.11
CA LYS A 256 0.20 -20.56 -10.46
C LYS A 256 0.34 -19.04 -10.42
N SER A 257 1.25 -18.51 -11.20
CA SER A 257 1.32 -17.07 -11.42
C SER A 257 0.09 -16.62 -12.20
N PRO A 258 -0.72 -15.72 -11.63
CA PRO A 258 -1.86 -15.16 -12.36
C PRO A 258 -1.43 -14.17 -13.43
N PHE A 259 -0.24 -13.59 -13.29
CA PHE A 259 0.33 -12.67 -14.24
C PHE A 259 1.41 -13.34 -15.06
N SER A 260 1.02 -13.97 -16.17
CA SER A 260 1.95 -14.26 -17.25
C SER A 260 2.45 -12.92 -17.83
N PRO A 261 3.74 -12.79 -18.20
CA PRO A 261 4.29 -11.58 -18.84
C PRO A 261 3.61 -11.18 -20.17
N LYS A 262 2.52 -11.81 -20.54
CA LYS A 262 1.69 -11.45 -21.69
C LYS A 262 0.90 -10.14 -21.54
N TYR A 263 0.82 -9.58 -20.32
CA TYR A 263 0.14 -8.32 -20.11
C TYR A 263 1.19 -7.23 -19.91
N ASP A 264 1.31 -6.34 -20.89
CA ASP A 264 1.99 -5.05 -20.72
C ASP A 264 1.23 -4.28 -19.65
N LEU A 265 1.69 -4.40 -18.41
CA LEU A 265 1.10 -3.65 -17.31
C LEU A 265 1.51 -2.19 -17.46
N LEU A 266 0.55 -1.41 -17.91
CA LEU A 266 0.73 0.02 -18.13
C LEU A 266 0.81 0.78 -16.80
N LYS A 267 1.46 1.92 -16.83
CA LYS A 267 1.46 2.87 -15.71
C LYS A 267 0.03 3.20 -15.25
N GLY A 268 -0.19 3.20 -13.95
CA GLY A 268 -1.45 3.60 -13.34
C GLY A 268 -1.86 2.79 -12.13
N ASP A 269 -3.09 3.05 -11.69
CA ASP A 269 -3.72 2.44 -10.54
C ASP A 269 -4.36 1.10 -10.89
N TYR A 270 -4.08 0.12 -10.07
CA TYR A 270 -4.64 -1.22 -10.14
C TYR A 270 -5.36 -1.56 -8.83
N LYS A 271 -6.39 -2.38 -8.93
CA LYS A 271 -7.10 -2.95 -7.79
C LYS A 271 -7.04 -4.46 -7.86
N LEU A 272 -6.45 -5.07 -6.85
CA LEU A 272 -6.52 -6.50 -6.60
C LEU A 272 -7.67 -6.74 -5.62
N THR A 273 -8.73 -7.39 -6.07
CA THR A 273 -9.91 -7.67 -5.24
C THR A 273 -10.02 -9.16 -4.98
N TRP A 274 -10.01 -9.53 -3.70
CA TRP A 274 -10.39 -10.86 -3.25
C TRP A 274 -11.84 -10.85 -2.79
N ASN A 275 -12.59 -11.88 -3.12
CA ASN A 275 -13.97 -12.04 -2.66
C ASN A 275 -14.28 -13.49 -2.35
N VAL A 276 -15.07 -13.74 -1.30
CA VAL A 276 -15.61 -15.05 -0.94
C VAL A 276 -17.12 -15.00 -0.96
N ALA A 277 -17.76 -16.04 -1.48
CA ALA A 277 -19.20 -16.18 -1.53
C ALA A 277 -19.62 -17.65 -1.44
N ASN A 278 -20.88 -17.91 -1.04
CA ASN A 278 -21.50 -19.20 -1.19
C ASN A 278 -22.23 -19.28 -2.52
N LEU A 279 -22.08 -20.40 -3.22
CA LEU A 279 -22.83 -20.69 -4.43
C LEU A 279 -24.07 -21.51 -4.09
N THR A 280 -25.22 -21.11 -4.60
CA THR A 280 -26.44 -21.94 -4.58
C THR A 280 -26.74 -22.43 -5.99
N SER A 281 -27.30 -23.64 -6.07
CA SER A 281 -27.79 -24.19 -7.34
C SER A 281 -28.97 -23.33 -7.83
N ASN A 282 -28.93 -22.93 -9.09
CA ASN A 282 -30.05 -22.22 -9.74
C ASN A 282 -31.15 -23.14 -10.27
N GLY A 283 -31.10 -24.42 -9.91
CA GLY A 283 -32.09 -25.43 -10.36
C GLY A 283 -31.88 -25.91 -11.80
N SER A 284 -31.00 -25.31 -12.57
CA SER A 284 -30.71 -25.64 -13.99
C SER A 284 -29.32 -26.21 -14.20
N GLY A 285 -28.69 -26.74 -13.14
CA GLY A 285 -27.30 -27.23 -13.18
C GLY A 285 -26.22 -26.17 -13.13
N GLY A 286 -26.58 -24.87 -13.07
CA GLY A 286 -25.68 -23.74 -12.84
C GLY A 286 -25.69 -23.31 -11.38
N PHE A 287 -24.75 -22.44 -11.03
CA PHE A 287 -24.68 -21.81 -9.72
C PHE A 287 -25.08 -20.34 -9.83
N LYS A 288 -25.92 -19.88 -8.90
CA LYS A 288 -26.22 -18.47 -8.73
C LYS A 288 -25.49 -17.98 -7.49
N ASP A 289 -24.84 -16.84 -7.60
CA ASP A 289 -24.27 -16.14 -6.46
C ASP A 289 -25.42 -15.61 -5.60
N THR A 290 -25.75 -16.33 -4.54
CA THR A 290 -26.69 -15.85 -3.53
C THR A 290 -25.93 -15.72 -2.24
N LEU A 291 -25.70 -14.48 -1.84
CA LEU A 291 -25.18 -14.14 -0.53
C LEU A 291 -26.15 -14.65 0.54
N ILE A 292 -25.90 -15.86 1.03
CA ILE A 292 -26.51 -16.35 2.28
C ILE A 292 -25.75 -15.77 3.47
N ASP A 293 -24.61 -15.12 3.20
CA ASP A 293 -23.79 -14.52 4.22
C ASP A 293 -24.52 -13.38 4.92
N GLN A 294 -24.65 -13.50 6.23
CA GLN A 294 -25.37 -12.55 7.05
C GLN A 294 -24.55 -11.33 7.44
N TYR A 295 -23.20 -11.38 7.19
CA TYR A 295 -22.29 -10.28 7.43
C TYR A 295 -21.31 -10.09 6.25
N PRO A 296 -21.76 -9.56 5.11
CA PRO A 296 -20.98 -9.53 3.87
C PRO A 296 -19.81 -8.52 3.87
N TYR A 297 -19.62 -7.76 4.94
CA TYR A 297 -18.59 -6.70 5.00
C TYR A 297 -17.15 -7.21 5.14
N ASP A 298 -16.96 -8.48 5.52
CA ASP A 298 -15.66 -9.13 5.61
C ASP A 298 -15.43 -10.18 4.49
N ASN A 299 -16.35 -10.23 3.51
CA ASN A 299 -16.29 -11.14 2.37
C ASN A 299 -15.42 -10.60 1.22
N SER A 300 -15.08 -9.33 1.22
CA SER A 300 -14.32 -8.71 0.14
C SER A 300 -13.19 -7.85 0.69
N VAL A 301 -12.01 -8.00 0.08
CA VAL A 301 -10.83 -7.21 0.42
C VAL A 301 -10.23 -6.64 -0.85
N VAL A 302 -10.04 -5.32 -0.88
CA VAL A 302 -9.41 -4.60 -1.99
C VAL A 302 -8.00 -4.19 -1.58
N LEU A 303 -7.01 -4.61 -2.36
CA LEU A 303 -5.60 -4.33 -2.17
C LEU A 303 -5.10 -3.51 -3.36
N PRO A 304 -5.03 -2.18 -3.24
CA PRO A 304 -4.56 -1.33 -4.32
C PRO A 304 -3.05 -1.48 -4.54
N PHE A 305 -2.62 -1.35 -5.80
CA PHE A 305 -1.22 -1.20 -6.15
C PHE A 305 -1.06 -0.27 -7.34
N TYR A 306 0.14 0.22 -7.57
CA TYR A 306 0.43 1.21 -8.60
C TYR A 306 1.65 0.79 -9.43
N ILE A 307 1.58 0.95 -10.74
CA ILE A 307 2.72 0.84 -11.64
C ILE A 307 3.17 2.27 -11.98
N SER A 308 4.42 2.59 -11.67
CA SER A 308 5.01 3.92 -11.87
C SER A 308 6.12 3.89 -12.91
N ASP A 309 6.51 5.06 -13.43
CA ASP A 309 7.70 5.17 -14.29
C ASP A 309 8.99 4.96 -13.47
N THR A 310 9.09 5.69 -12.36
CA THR A 310 10.36 5.90 -11.66
C THR A 310 10.27 5.73 -10.14
N ILE A 311 9.17 5.23 -9.59
CA ILE A 311 9.01 5.14 -8.14
C ILE A 311 8.86 3.68 -7.70
N ALA A 312 9.63 3.30 -6.67
CA ALA A 312 9.50 2.06 -5.94
C ALA A 312 9.07 2.34 -4.50
N SER A 313 8.02 1.68 -4.00
CA SER A 313 7.55 1.85 -2.62
C SER A 313 6.82 0.60 -2.13
N ASN A 314 6.90 0.35 -0.82
CA ASN A 314 6.10 -0.70 -0.17
C ASN A 314 4.66 -0.22 0.13
N VAL A 315 4.39 1.08 0.00
CA VAL A 315 3.06 1.67 0.11
C VAL A 315 2.58 2.18 -1.24
N VAL A 316 1.26 2.35 -1.39
CA VAL A 316 0.68 2.99 -2.58
C VAL A 316 1.01 4.48 -2.61
N LEU A 317 0.92 5.08 -3.80
CA LEU A 317 1.07 6.52 -3.97
C LEU A 317 -0.28 7.22 -3.92
N SER A 318 -0.26 8.46 -3.45
CA SER A 318 -1.37 9.41 -3.61
C SER A 318 -1.47 9.89 -5.06
N SER A 319 -2.53 10.60 -5.40
CA SER A 319 -2.69 11.24 -6.71
C SER A 319 -1.59 12.26 -7.04
N SER A 320 -0.86 12.75 -6.03
CA SER A 320 0.31 13.62 -6.19
C SER A 320 1.64 12.87 -6.37
N GLY A 321 1.60 11.53 -6.46
CA GLY A 321 2.80 10.70 -6.61
C GLY A 321 3.63 10.53 -5.33
N LEU A 322 3.09 10.91 -4.17
CA LEU A 322 3.75 10.78 -2.87
C LEU A 322 3.28 9.54 -2.12
N PRO A 323 4.11 8.89 -1.29
CA PRO A 323 3.70 7.78 -0.45
C PRO A 323 2.51 8.17 0.44
N VAL A 324 1.47 7.34 0.47
CA VAL A 324 0.34 7.59 1.36
C VAL A 324 0.72 7.37 2.82
N SER A 325 0.06 8.11 3.72
CA SER A 325 0.21 7.95 5.15
C SER A 325 -1.12 8.15 5.86
N ASN A 326 -1.40 7.38 6.89
CA ASN A 326 -2.60 7.50 7.72
C ASN A 326 -2.30 7.39 9.23
N VAL A 327 -1.05 7.09 9.60
CA VAL A 327 -0.61 6.95 10.99
C VAL A 327 0.75 7.64 11.15
N GLY A 328 0.95 8.30 12.28
CA GLY A 328 2.25 8.82 12.71
C GLY A 328 2.75 8.05 13.92
N TYR A 329 4.04 7.74 13.97
CA TYR A 329 4.67 7.08 15.12
C TYR A 329 6.10 7.55 15.34
N SER A 330 6.49 7.58 16.60
CA SER A 330 7.89 7.67 17.03
C SER A 330 8.12 6.79 18.25
N ALA A 331 9.33 6.29 18.38
CA ALA A 331 9.75 5.67 19.63
C ALA A 331 9.91 6.76 20.71
N ASN A 332 9.54 6.44 21.94
CA ASN A 332 9.86 7.28 23.09
C ASN A 332 11.34 7.01 23.46
N SER A 333 12.25 7.58 22.71
CA SER A 333 13.69 7.38 22.82
C SER A 333 14.43 8.70 22.76
N SER A 334 15.32 8.91 23.71
CA SER A 334 16.21 10.07 23.78
C SER A 334 17.41 9.99 22.82
N SER A 335 17.75 8.80 22.32
CA SER A 335 18.98 8.54 21.57
C SER A 335 18.77 8.37 20.06
N GLY A 336 17.54 8.46 19.58
CA GLY A 336 17.24 8.41 18.15
C GLY A 336 16.18 7.39 17.77
N PHE A 337 15.56 7.63 16.63
CA PHE A 337 14.57 6.77 16.02
C PHE A 337 14.70 6.83 14.50
N GLY A 338 14.56 5.70 13.86
CA GLY A 338 14.62 5.62 12.41
C GLY A 338 13.67 4.60 11.83
N VAL A 339 13.45 4.73 10.54
CA VAL A 339 12.65 3.81 9.73
C VAL A 339 13.40 3.45 8.47
N CYS A 340 13.29 2.21 8.02
CA CYS A 340 13.98 1.75 6.84
C CYS A 340 13.00 1.23 5.79
N HIS A 341 13.34 1.50 4.54
CA HIS A 341 12.74 0.88 3.36
C HIS A 341 13.66 -0.22 2.84
N VAL A 342 13.15 -1.42 2.72
CA VAL A 342 13.89 -2.57 2.15
C VAL A 342 13.61 -2.65 0.66
N PHE A 343 14.65 -2.65 -0.14
CA PHE A 343 14.57 -2.83 -1.59
C PHE A 343 15.35 -4.08 -2.02
N GLN A 344 14.71 -4.97 -2.76
CA GLN A 344 15.30 -6.12 -3.43
C GLN A 344 14.47 -6.48 -4.65
N ASP A 345 15.09 -6.69 -5.80
CA ASP A 345 14.38 -7.12 -7.01
C ASP A 345 15.30 -8.01 -7.87
N PRO A 346 14.77 -9.07 -8.50
CA PRO A 346 15.56 -9.93 -9.39
C PRO A 346 16.17 -9.22 -10.59
N TYR A 347 15.61 -8.10 -10.99
CA TYR A 347 16.02 -7.31 -12.16
C TYR A 347 16.56 -5.92 -11.79
N ALA A 348 16.93 -5.74 -10.52
CA ALA A 348 17.35 -4.45 -9.96
C ALA A 348 18.55 -3.83 -10.66
N SER A 349 19.47 -4.64 -11.23
CA SER A 349 20.68 -4.13 -11.91
C SER A 349 20.39 -3.21 -13.11
N LYS A 350 19.15 -3.19 -13.60
CA LYS A 350 18.71 -2.27 -14.65
C LYS A 350 18.47 -0.84 -14.16
N MET A 351 18.49 -0.61 -12.85
CA MET A 351 18.10 0.64 -12.22
C MET A 351 19.08 1.09 -11.15
N HIS A 352 18.98 2.37 -10.80
CA HIS A 352 19.64 2.97 -9.67
C HIS A 352 18.69 3.90 -8.92
N ALA A 353 18.92 4.13 -7.63
CA ALA A 353 18.18 5.11 -6.85
C ALA A 353 18.91 6.47 -6.86
N ASN A 354 18.14 7.56 -7.07
CA ASN A 354 18.64 8.94 -7.04
C ASN A 354 18.11 9.76 -5.88
N ALA A 355 16.96 9.37 -5.32
CA ALA A 355 16.34 10.10 -4.23
C ALA A 355 15.47 9.19 -3.38
N ILE A 356 15.23 9.62 -2.15
CA ILE A 356 14.28 9.02 -1.23
C ILE A 356 13.24 10.08 -0.84
N THR A 357 11.97 9.66 -0.79
CA THR A 357 10.89 10.48 -0.25
C THR A 357 10.31 9.78 0.97
N PHE A 358 10.17 10.49 2.09
CA PHE A 358 9.62 9.94 3.32
C PHE A 358 8.73 10.94 4.05
N GLY A 359 7.76 10.45 4.82
CA GLY A 359 6.88 11.27 5.63
C GLY A 359 7.44 11.46 7.05
N ALA A 360 7.46 12.70 7.52
CA ALA A 360 7.83 13.06 8.88
C ALA A 360 6.84 14.05 9.51
N TYR A 361 6.78 14.09 10.83
CA TYR A 361 5.94 15.04 11.55
C TYR A 361 6.54 15.42 12.91
N ASN A 362 6.20 16.61 13.39
CA ASN A 362 6.49 17.03 14.76
C ASN A 362 5.27 16.76 15.66
N PHE A 363 5.47 16.24 16.85
CA PHE A 363 4.39 15.95 17.80
C PHE A 363 3.61 17.20 18.20
N SER A 364 4.28 18.34 18.23
CA SER A 364 3.63 19.62 18.46
C SER A 364 3.27 20.28 17.14
N ALA A 365 1.98 20.48 16.88
CA ALA A 365 1.52 21.19 15.69
C ALA A 365 2.01 22.65 15.64
N ALA A 366 2.45 23.22 16.77
CA ALA A 366 3.06 24.55 16.85
C ALA A 366 4.52 24.58 16.38
N LYS A 367 5.18 23.42 16.28
CA LYS A 367 6.58 23.30 15.84
C LYS A 367 6.65 22.80 14.40
N LYS A 368 7.43 23.49 13.58
CA LYS A 368 7.65 23.13 12.18
C LYS A 368 8.80 22.16 12.04
N LEU A 369 8.81 21.38 10.95
CA LEU A 369 9.93 20.52 10.58
C LEU A 369 11.11 21.28 10.00
N LYS A 370 10.91 22.53 9.58
CA LYS A 370 11.96 23.37 9.01
C LYS A 370 13.21 23.44 9.91
N ASN A 371 14.35 23.26 9.34
CA ASN A 371 15.67 23.19 9.99
C ASN A 371 15.89 21.93 10.87
N HIS A 372 14.97 20.95 10.88
CA HIS A 372 15.22 19.67 11.51
C HIS A 372 16.20 18.86 10.67
N VAL A 373 17.16 18.21 11.33
CA VAL A 373 18.19 17.39 10.67
C VAL A 373 17.77 15.92 10.73
N PHE A 374 17.71 15.31 9.56
CA PHE A 374 17.58 13.87 9.40
C PHE A 374 18.91 13.29 8.90
N THR A 375 19.19 12.05 9.22
CA THR A 375 20.29 11.28 8.65
C THR A 375 19.74 10.19 7.76
N LEU A 376 20.25 10.08 6.55
CA LEU A 376 19.98 8.98 5.65
C LEU A 376 21.19 8.05 5.65
N ASP A 377 20.98 6.78 5.97
CA ASP A 377 21.99 5.72 5.90
C ASP A 377 21.51 4.67 4.89
N VAL A 378 22.36 4.34 3.92
CA VAL A 378 22.08 3.30 2.93
C VAL A 378 23.02 2.12 3.14
N PHE A 379 22.46 0.94 3.30
CA PHE A 379 23.21 -0.28 3.56
C PHE A 379 22.93 -1.34 2.48
N GLU A 380 23.94 -2.15 2.22
CA GLU A 380 23.78 -3.43 1.56
C GLU A 380 23.56 -4.50 2.63
N TRP A 381 22.45 -5.23 2.55
CA TRP A 381 22.11 -6.22 3.56
C TRP A 381 22.36 -7.65 3.07
N THR A 382 23.39 -8.27 3.64
CA THR A 382 23.83 -9.63 3.32
C THR A 382 23.65 -10.54 4.52
N ASP A 383 22.43 -10.89 4.89
CA ASP A 383 22.16 -11.79 5.99
C ASP A 383 21.68 -13.16 5.53
N SER A 384 21.59 -14.12 6.47
CA SER A 384 21.01 -15.45 6.29
C SER A 384 19.52 -15.51 6.68
N PHE A 385 18.89 -14.36 6.88
CA PHE A 385 17.50 -14.28 7.29
C PHE A 385 16.55 -14.72 6.16
N TYR A 386 15.72 -15.71 6.45
CA TYR A 386 14.81 -16.30 5.45
C TYR A 386 13.40 -15.68 5.50
N HIS A 387 12.85 -15.47 6.68
CA HIS A 387 11.52 -14.87 6.89
C HIS A 387 11.23 -14.66 8.39
N PHE A 388 10.14 -13.97 8.74
CA PHE A 388 9.69 -13.69 10.11
C PHE A 388 9.55 -14.90 11.03
N TYR A 389 9.26 -16.05 10.47
CA TYR A 389 9.01 -17.30 11.21
C TYR A 389 10.13 -18.30 11.01
N ASP A 390 11.34 -17.82 10.79
CA ASP A 390 12.49 -18.70 10.79
C ASP A 390 12.59 -19.34 12.18
N THR A 391 12.34 -20.66 12.24
CA THR A 391 12.30 -21.42 13.48
C THR A 391 13.65 -21.58 14.14
N THR A 392 14.73 -21.23 13.47
CA THR A 392 16.06 -21.13 14.08
C THR A 392 16.22 -19.89 14.95
N ALA A 393 15.32 -18.92 14.78
CA ALA A 393 15.21 -17.73 15.59
C ALA A 393 13.91 -17.82 16.39
N SER A 394 14.00 -18.16 17.68
CA SER A 394 12.83 -18.23 18.56
C SER A 394 12.15 -16.86 18.66
N PRO A 395 10.85 -16.73 18.33
CA PRO A 395 10.13 -15.47 18.44
C PRO A 395 9.94 -15.01 19.90
N THR A 396 10.19 -15.88 20.86
CA THR A 396 10.19 -15.58 22.31
C THR A 396 11.57 -15.20 22.83
N ASP A 397 12.58 -15.37 21.98
CA ASP A 397 13.94 -15.07 22.38
C ASP A 397 14.18 -13.56 22.24
N ASN A 398 14.33 -12.90 23.36
CA ASN A 398 14.85 -11.53 23.39
C ASN A 398 16.20 -11.42 22.64
N ASP A 399 16.86 -12.54 22.38
CA ASP A 399 18.08 -12.65 21.62
C ASP A 399 17.88 -12.58 20.09
N TYR A 400 16.65 -12.81 19.59
CA TYR A 400 16.33 -12.51 18.18
C TYR A 400 16.55 -11.03 17.85
N PHE A 401 16.22 -10.15 18.78
CA PHE A 401 16.52 -8.73 18.68
C PHE A 401 17.93 -8.39 19.18
N LYS A 402 18.48 -9.18 20.09
CA LYS A 402 19.84 -9.01 20.60
C LYS A 402 20.90 -9.45 19.60
N ASN A 403 20.64 -10.46 18.77
CA ASN A 403 21.56 -10.94 17.73
C ASN A 403 21.57 -10.05 16.48
N ILE A 404 20.57 -9.21 16.30
CA ILE A 404 20.65 -8.04 15.41
C ILE A 404 21.48 -6.92 16.07
N LYS A 405 21.91 -7.06 17.31
CA LYS A 405 22.89 -6.16 17.92
C LYS A 405 24.17 -6.17 17.11
N SER A 406 24.71 -5.02 16.94
CA SER A 406 26.07 -4.66 16.50
C SER A 406 26.92 -5.70 15.74
N SER A 407 26.80 -7.00 16.05
CA SER A 407 27.52 -8.06 15.36
C SER A 407 26.93 -8.36 13.97
N THR A 408 25.63 -8.31 13.81
CA THR A 408 24.99 -8.53 12.50
C THR A 408 25.09 -7.26 11.64
N PHE A 409 25.04 -6.10 12.26
CA PHE A 409 25.22 -4.81 11.58
C PHE A 409 26.68 -4.45 11.28
N SER A 410 27.64 -5.02 11.96
CA SER A 410 29.04 -4.91 11.55
C SER A 410 29.34 -5.60 10.21
N PHE A 411 28.44 -6.45 9.75
CA PHE A 411 28.53 -7.15 8.46
C PHE A 411 27.72 -6.51 7.34
N ILE A 412 26.94 -5.44 7.62
CA ILE A 412 26.24 -4.68 6.59
C ILE A 412 27.11 -3.49 6.20
N PRO A 413 27.75 -3.51 5.03
CA PRO A 413 28.50 -2.37 4.59
C PRO A 413 27.58 -1.16 4.40
N LEU A 414 27.94 -0.05 5.04
CA LEU A 414 27.37 1.24 4.77
C LEU A 414 27.84 1.66 3.37
N ILE A 415 26.89 1.88 2.46
CA ILE A 415 27.16 2.25 1.07
C ILE A 415 27.20 3.78 0.96
N ASP A 416 26.29 4.47 1.65
CA ASP A 416 26.19 5.92 1.61
C ASP A 416 25.63 6.46 2.92
N LYS A 417 26.04 7.67 3.29
CA LYS A 417 25.54 8.38 4.48
C LYS A 417 25.51 9.87 4.22
N GLN A 418 24.36 10.49 4.40
CA GLN A 418 24.22 11.93 4.28
C GLN A 418 23.29 12.52 5.35
N ASN A 419 23.52 13.79 5.68
CA ASN A 419 22.60 14.57 6.50
C ASN A 419 21.70 15.40 5.60
N PHE A 420 20.44 15.52 6.00
CA PHE A 420 19.44 16.31 5.30
C PHE A 420 18.78 17.29 6.26
N ILE A 421 18.71 18.55 5.88
CA ILE A 421 18.03 19.60 6.63
C ILE A 421 16.66 19.84 5.99
N SER A 422 15.61 19.63 6.74
CA SER A 422 14.23 19.82 6.26
C SER A 422 13.96 21.30 5.94
N ASN A 423 13.35 21.54 4.79
CA ASN A 423 12.83 22.84 4.38
C ASN A 423 11.30 22.94 4.53
N VAL A 424 10.63 21.90 5.06
CA VAL A 424 9.18 21.84 5.22
C VAL A 424 8.72 22.81 6.32
N ASP A 425 8.06 23.89 5.91
CA ASP A 425 7.58 24.95 6.80
C ASP A 425 6.18 24.61 7.36
N ALA A 426 6.02 23.37 7.83
CA ALA A 426 4.83 22.83 8.47
C ALA A 426 5.23 21.83 9.57
N TYR A 427 4.28 21.49 10.45
CA TYR A 427 4.53 20.47 11.49
C TYR A 427 4.61 19.06 10.93
N SER A 428 4.11 18.83 9.71
CA SER A 428 4.16 17.52 9.05
C SER A 428 4.29 17.69 7.54
N GLY A 429 4.93 16.73 6.87
CA GLY A 429 5.03 16.72 5.42
C GLY A 429 6.00 15.69 4.90
N MET A 430 5.94 15.50 3.58
CA MET A 430 6.89 14.65 2.86
C MET A 430 8.20 15.39 2.66
N GLN A 431 9.29 14.69 2.94
CA GLN A 431 10.65 15.12 2.69
C GLN A 431 11.13 14.44 1.41
N ASN A 432 11.69 15.17 0.48
CA ASN A 432 12.35 14.62 -0.71
C ASN A 432 13.84 14.89 -0.61
N VAL A 433 14.63 13.84 -0.56
CA VAL A 433 16.09 13.90 -0.37
C VAL A 433 16.76 13.31 -1.60
N LYS A 434 17.49 14.14 -2.35
CA LYS A 434 18.35 13.66 -3.41
C LYS A 434 19.57 12.99 -2.78
N LEU A 435 19.94 11.82 -3.28
CA LEU A 435 21.17 11.13 -2.86
C LEU A 435 22.39 11.86 -3.39
N ASP A 436 23.44 11.99 -2.57
CA ASP A 436 24.70 12.60 -2.99
C ASP A 436 25.34 11.77 -4.11
N ASN A 437 25.23 10.45 -4.00
CA ASN A 437 25.63 9.51 -5.04
C ASN A 437 24.48 8.59 -5.43
N PRO A 438 24.24 8.33 -6.73
CA PRO A 438 23.28 7.34 -7.16
C PRO A 438 23.65 5.94 -6.64
N ILE A 439 22.70 5.22 -6.07
CA ILE A 439 22.91 3.85 -5.59
C ILE A 439 22.60 2.88 -6.73
N LEU A 440 23.63 2.31 -7.33
CA LEU A 440 23.51 1.27 -8.35
C LEU A 440 23.05 -0.04 -7.70
N PHE A 441 22.00 -0.64 -8.24
CA PHE A 441 21.48 -1.90 -7.73
C PHE A 441 22.11 -3.10 -8.42
N GLU A 442 22.21 -4.20 -7.69
CA GLU A 442 22.50 -5.54 -8.22
C GLU A 442 21.29 -6.45 -8.11
N ASN A 443 21.16 -7.40 -9.03
CA ASN A 443 20.04 -8.34 -9.03
C ASN A 443 20.00 -9.17 -7.75
N ASN A 444 18.83 -9.32 -7.17
CA ASN A 444 18.57 -10.08 -5.94
C ASN A 444 19.31 -9.58 -4.70
N LYS A 445 20.09 -8.51 -4.79
CA LYS A 445 20.77 -7.92 -3.65
C LYS A 445 19.77 -7.09 -2.83
N ARG A 446 19.89 -7.16 -1.51
CA ARG A 446 19.01 -6.47 -0.57
C ARG A 446 19.68 -5.17 -0.12
N TYR A 447 18.95 -4.06 -0.24
CA TYR A 447 19.36 -2.74 0.18
C TYR A 447 18.44 -2.19 1.25
N LEU A 448 19.01 -1.47 2.23
CA LEU A 448 18.27 -0.77 3.27
C LEU A 448 18.51 0.73 3.11
N PHE A 449 17.41 1.46 2.99
CA PHE A 449 17.39 2.92 3.01
C PHE A 449 16.77 3.36 4.33
N CYS A 450 17.61 3.76 5.29
CA CYS A 450 17.19 4.11 6.64
C CYS A 450 17.21 5.61 6.83
N VAL A 451 16.10 6.18 7.27
CA VAL A 451 15.99 7.59 7.65
C VAL A 451 15.90 7.68 9.16
N ASN A 452 16.77 8.45 9.77
CA ASN A 452 16.90 8.55 11.21
C ASN A 452 16.73 10.01 11.69
N THR A 453 16.20 10.17 12.90
CA THR A 453 16.18 11.42 13.66
C THR A 453 16.84 11.21 15.01
N THR A 454 17.63 12.17 15.46
CA THR A 454 18.24 12.19 16.80
C THR A 454 17.33 12.79 17.87
N LYS A 455 16.16 13.33 17.45
CA LYS A 455 15.18 13.96 18.35
C LYS A 455 13.85 13.20 18.31
N ALA A 456 13.91 11.91 18.63
CA ALA A 456 12.75 11.02 18.60
C ALA A 456 11.65 11.40 19.58
N ASP A 457 11.95 12.21 20.58
CA ASP A 457 11.00 12.77 21.54
C ASP A 457 10.13 13.89 20.97
N SER A 458 10.51 14.45 19.83
CA SER A 458 9.80 15.58 19.20
C SER A 458 9.43 15.36 17.74
N VAL A 459 10.12 14.46 17.03
CA VAL A 459 9.88 14.20 15.61
C VAL A 459 9.70 12.71 15.38
N GLY A 460 8.66 12.36 14.65
CA GLY A 460 8.35 10.99 14.23
C GLY A 460 8.22 10.86 12.72
N PHE A 461 7.97 9.63 12.29
CA PHE A 461 7.76 9.29 10.89
C PHE A 461 6.30 8.91 10.62
N MET A 462 5.90 9.06 9.37
CA MET A 462 4.59 8.72 8.88
C MET A 462 4.57 7.29 8.34
N PHE A 463 3.45 6.61 8.52
CA PHE A 463 3.22 5.23 8.11
C PHE A 463 1.87 5.09 7.43
N ASN A 464 1.74 3.99 6.70
CA ASN A 464 0.48 3.53 6.13
C ASN A 464 0.12 2.15 6.67
N THR A 465 -1.15 1.93 6.98
CA THR A 465 -1.65 0.62 7.41
C THR A 465 -1.82 -0.29 6.20
N ASP A 466 -1.20 -1.45 6.21
CA ASP A 466 -1.38 -2.51 5.21
C ASP A 466 -1.48 -3.88 5.88
N PRO A 467 -2.70 -4.42 6.04
CA PRO A 467 -2.92 -5.71 6.69
C PRO A 467 -2.24 -6.90 6.01
N SER A 468 -1.91 -6.79 4.73
CA SER A 468 -1.26 -7.86 3.98
C SER A 468 0.27 -7.83 4.05
N SER A 469 0.86 -6.86 4.75
CA SER A 469 2.32 -6.68 4.83
C SER A 469 3.03 -7.89 5.44
N SER A 470 2.44 -8.53 6.44
CA SER A 470 2.99 -9.73 7.09
C SER A 470 3.09 -10.92 6.13
N VAL A 471 2.08 -11.11 5.26
CA VAL A 471 2.09 -12.16 4.24
C VAL A 471 3.15 -11.90 3.19
N ALA A 472 3.28 -10.66 2.76
CA ALA A 472 4.31 -10.27 1.82
C ALA A 472 5.72 -10.58 2.37
N SER A 473 6.00 -10.22 3.62
CA SER A 473 7.28 -10.52 4.27
C SER A 473 7.56 -12.02 4.36
N PHE A 474 6.58 -12.80 4.83
CA PHE A 474 6.70 -14.25 4.94
C PHE A 474 6.98 -14.91 3.59
N ARG A 475 6.23 -14.51 2.58
CA ARG A 475 6.28 -15.11 1.25
C ARG A 475 7.56 -14.82 0.50
N TYR A 476 8.01 -13.57 0.53
CA TYR A 476 9.21 -13.15 -0.17
C TYR A 476 10.48 -13.39 0.64
N LYS A 477 10.35 -14.01 1.83
CA LYS A 477 11.47 -14.33 2.71
C LYS A 477 12.35 -13.12 2.98
N GLN A 478 11.73 -11.97 3.15
CA GLN A 478 12.42 -10.73 3.47
C GLN A 478 11.51 -9.80 4.29
N PRO A 479 12.06 -9.05 5.22
CA PRO A 479 11.31 -8.01 5.88
C PRO A 479 11.01 -6.90 4.87
N ILE A 480 9.83 -6.33 4.95
CA ILE A 480 9.44 -5.17 4.14
C ILE A 480 9.56 -3.87 4.92
N MET A 481 9.81 -3.96 6.21
CA MET A 481 10.03 -2.83 7.10
C MET A 481 11.12 -3.16 8.12
N MET A 482 12.00 -2.20 8.38
CA MET A 482 12.88 -2.21 9.55
C MET A 482 12.70 -0.94 10.36
N LEU A 483 12.92 -1.05 11.66
CA LEU A 483 13.00 0.08 12.59
C LEU A 483 14.39 0.18 13.20
N ALA A 484 14.87 1.39 13.37
CA ALA A 484 16.08 1.69 14.12
C ALA A 484 15.69 2.46 15.39
N VAL A 485 15.99 1.91 16.56
CA VAL A 485 15.76 2.55 17.84
C VAL A 485 17.01 2.36 18.69
N ASP A 486 17.59 3.46 19.15
CA ASP A 486 18.78 3.45 20.02
C ASP A 486 19.93 2.60 19.47
N GLY A 487 20.20 2.70 18.16
CA GLY A 487 21.24 1.92 17.48
C GLY A 487 20.91 0.43 17.33
N ARG A 488 19.66 0.03 17.59
CA ARG A 488 19.17 -1.31 17.35
C ARG A 488 18.22 -1.30 16.16
N TYR A 489 18.27 -2.34 15.37
CA TYR A 489 17.36 -2.49 14.23
C TYR A 489 16.41 -3.65 14.48
N ASP A 490 15.12 -3.40 14.31
CA ASP A 490 14.10 -4.42 14.44
C ASP A 490 13.55 -4.79 13.06
N ILE A 491 13.91 -5.96 12.57
CA ILE A 491 13.48 -6.46 11.27
C ILE A 491 11.99 -6.78 11.19
N ARG A 492 11.32 -6.97 12.32
CA ARG A 492 9.87 -7.22 12.38
C ARG A 492 9.05 -5.93 12.48
N GLY A 493 9.71 -4.79 12.56
CA GLY A 493 9.05 -3.53 12.84
C GLY A 493 8.41 -3.51 14.22
N PHE A 494 7.21 -2.97 14.33
CA PHE A 494 6.55 -2.78 15.63
C PHE A 494 6.02 -4.06 16.26
N SER A 495 5.76 -5.09 15.54
CA SER A 495 5.24 -6.40 16.00
C SER A 495 4.49 -7.07 14.83
N PRO A 496 4.37 -8.40 14.79
CA PRO A 496 3.46 -9.08 13.85
C PRO A 496 2.01 -8.62 13.94
N SER A 497 1.62 -8.00 15.06
CA SER A 497 0.28 -7.46 15.27
C SER A 497 0.05 -6.09 14.61
N PHE A 498 1.13 -5.36 14.31
CA PHE A 498 1.06 -4.04 13.67
C PHE A 498 1.36 -4.18 12.18
N THR A 499 0.36 -3.94 11.38
CA THR A 499 0.42 -4.02 9.91
C THR A 499 0.64 -2.65 9.32
N ILE A 500 1.64 -1.92 9.81
CA ILE A 500 1.98 -0.57 9.33
C ILE A 500 3.33 -0.59 8.62
N LEU A 501 3.43 0.16 7.55
CA LEU A 501 4.62 0.32 6.72
C LEU A 501 5.05 1.78 6.72
N PRO A 502 6.37 2.07 6.76
CA PRO A 502 6.85 3.43 6.62
C PRO A 502 6.39 4.04 5.28
N SER A 503 5.92 5.27 5.31
CA SER A 503 5.55 6.02 4.12
C SER A 503 6.83 6.52 3.43
N ILE A 504 7.53 5.59 2.78
CA ILE A 504 8.80 5.80 2.09
C ILE A 504 8.68 5.35 0.64
N SER A 505 9.28 6.10 -0.27
CA SER A 505 9.49 5.71 -1.67
C SER A 505 10.89 6.07 -2.15
N LEU A 506 11.40 5.30 -3.10
CA LEU A 506 12.64 5.56 -3.82
C LEU A 506 12.31 6.09 -5.20
N SER A 507 12.98 7.16 -5.61
CA SER A 507 13.04 7.56 -7.02
C SER A 507 14.13 6.76 -7.70
N VAL A 508 13.74 5.92 -8.66
CA VAL A 508 14.63 4.98 -9.35
C VAL A 508 14.62 5.26 -10.84
N PHE A 509 15.79 5.13 -11.44
CA PHE A 509 15.98 5.46 -12.85
C PHE A 509 16.72 4.32 -13.55
N LYS A 510 16.49 4.20 -14.84
CA LYS A 510 17.16 3.23 -15.67
C LYS A 510 18.66 3.50 -15.75
N ASN A 511 19.48 2.47 -15.65
CA ASN A 511 20.93 2.57 -15.84
C ASN A 511 21.25 2.77 -17.32
N SER A 512 21.76 3.92 -17.68
CA SER A 512 22.16 4.22 -19.07
C SER A 512 23.28 3.31 -19.61
N ALA A 513 24.04 2.65 -18.70
CA ALA A 513 25.14 1.75 -19.06
C ALA A 513 24.75 0.26 -19.16
N ALA A 514 23.58 -0.16 -18.67
CA ALA A 514 23.19 -1.58 -18.56
C ALA A 514 22.22 -2.06 -19.62
N SER A 515 21.76 -1.22 -20.52
CA SER A 515 20.84 -1.64 -21.55
C SER A 515 21.47 -1.53 -22.92
N VAL A 516 21.74 -2.68 -23.51
CA VAL A 516 21.40 -2.86 -24.90
C VAL A 516 19.87 -2.78 -24.94
N ASP A 517 19.33 -1.56 -24.86
CA ASP A 517 17.90 -1.38 -25.04
C ASP A 517 17.55 -1.69 -26.48
N ASN A 518 16.85 -2.77 -26.69
CA ASN A 518 15.93 -2.91 -27.80
C ASN A 518 14.64 -2.07 -27.57
N SER A 519 14.71 -0.94 -26.91
CA SER A 519 13.67 0.07 -27.05
C SER A 519 13.87 0.75 -28.40
N ILE A 520 13.54 0.03 -29.42
CA ILE A 520 13.06 0.61 -30.64
C ILE A 520 11.91 1.52 -30.18
N SER A 521 12.09 2.85 -30.23
CA SER A 521 10.90 3.67 -30.40
C SER A 521 10.24 3.07 -31.66
N ALA A 522 8.98 2.69 -31.58
CA ALA A 522 8.27 1.98 -32.62
C ALA A 522 8.27 2.71 -33.99
N ASP A 523 8.87 3.87 -34.06
CA ASP A 523 8.93 4.76 -35.20
C ASP A 523 10.31 4.91 -35.86
N ALA A 524 11.38 4.36 -35.32
CA ALA A 524 12.68 4.41 -36.02
C ALA A 524 12.81 3.19 -36.94
N THR A 525 12.24 3.30 -38.12
CA THR A 525 12.51 2.36 -39.23
C THR A 525 13.92 2.57 -39.72
N MET A 526 14.89 1.87 -39.11
CA MET A 526 16.28 1.82 -39.57
C MET A 526 16.40 0.75 -40.66
N ASN A 527 16.66 1.13 -41.87
CA ASN A 527 16.92 0.24 -43.00
C ASN A 527 18.38 0.32 -43.44
N VAL A 528 18.95 -0.83 -43.78
CA VAL A 528 20.35 -0.96 -44.17
C VAL A 528 20.42 -1.78 -45.45
N TYR A 529 20.95 -1.17 -46.49
CA TYR A 529 21.02 -1.80 -47.81
C TYR A 529 22.24 -1.30 -48.63
N PRO A 530 22.79 -2.13 -49.53
CA PRO A 530 22.53 -3.55 -49.65
C PRO A 530 23.03 -4.32 -48.41
N ASN A 531 22.40 -5.44 -48.09
CA ASN A 531 22.87 -6.36 -47.06
C ASN A 531 22.57 -7.79 -47.54
N PRO A 532 23.54 -8.56 -47.99
CA PRO A 532 24.99 -8.34 -47.94
C PRO A 532 25.51 -7.17 -48.75
N SER A 533 26.65 -6.61 -48.33
CA SER A 533 27.33 -5.49 -48.96
C SER A 533 28.77 -5.83 -49.35
N HIS A 534 29.32 -5.14 -50.37
CA HIS A 534 30.73 -5.27 -50.76
C HIS A 534 31.58 -4.11 -50.24
N ASP A 535 31.37 -2.93 -50.76
CA ASP A 535 32.22 -1.76 -50.50
C ASP A 535 31.48 -0.62 -49.76
N GLU A 536 30.16 -0.56 -49.91
CA GLU A 536 29.34 0.50 -49.31
C GLU A 536 28.04 -0.07 -48.75
N VAL A 537 27.57 0.48 -47.65
CA VAL A 537 26.27 0.24 -47.03
C VAL A 537 25.56 1.56 -46.81
N ASN A 538 24.29 1.66 -47.21
CA ASN A 538 23.46 2.83 -46.97
C ASN A 538 22.58 2.58 -45.75
N LEU A 539 22.65 3.48 -44.77
CA LEU A 539 21.80 3.53 -43.60
C LEU A 539 20.72 4.56 -43.79
N SER A 540 19.45 4.16 -43.88
CA SER A 540 18.30 5.06 -43.92
C SER A 540 17.42 4.95 -42.70
N PHE A 541 16.98 6.09 -42.15
CA PHE A 541 16.16 6.19 -40.93
C PHE A 541 15.43 7.52 -40.90
N SER A 542 14.39 7.63 -40.06
CA SER A 542 13.64 8.85 -39.82
C SER A 542 13.94 9.44 -38.44
N MET A 543 14.00 10.75 -38.34
CA MET A 543 14.18 11.47 -37.08
C MET A 543 13.06 12.49 -36.90
N ASP A 544 12.49 12.58 -35.70
CA ASP A 544 11.47 13.56 -35.35
C ASP A 544 12.03 15.00 -35.30
N LYS A 545 13.29 15.14 -34.89
CA LYS A 545 14.01 16.40 -34.77
C LYS A 545 15.46 16.23 -35.22
N ALA A 546 16.03 17.32 -35.71
CA ALA A 546 17.47 17.39 -36.01
C ALA A 546 18.30 17.09 -34.76
N SER A 547 19.29 16.20 -34.87
CA SER A 547 20.18 15.78 -33.79
C SER A 547 21.53 15.33 -34.34
N ASP A 548 22.55 15.34 -33.50
CA ASP A 548 23.80 14.66 -33.81
C ASP A 548 23.69 13.19 -33.46
N VAL A 549 23.93 12.30 -34.44
CA VAL A 549 23.89 10.85 -34.24
C VAL A 549 25.29 10.26 -34.43
N ILE A 550 25.57 9.20 -33.69
CA ILE A 550 26.82 8.42 -33.87
C ILE A 550 26.43 7.13 -34.60
N VAL A 551 27.05 6.92 -35.74
CA VAL A 551 26.98 5.66 -36.50
C VAL A 551 28.25 4.88 -36.24
N SER A 552 28.12 3.61 -35.83
CA SER A 552 29.25 2.74 -35.56
C SER A 552 29.05 1.33 -36.08
N ILE A 553 30.16 0.65 -36.45
CA ILE A 553 30.17 -0.77 -36.81
C ILE A 553 31.09 -1.49 -35.84
N THR A 554 30.57 -2.59 -35.23
CA THR A 554 31.30 -3.44 -34.30
C THR A 554 31.31 -4.88 -34.80
N ASP A 555 32.37 -5.64 -34.49
CA ASP A 555 32.37 -7.07 -34.68
C ASP A 555 31.56 -7.78 -33.54
N LEU A 556 31.40 -9.10 -33.64
CA LEU A 556 30.66 -9.89 -32.65
C LEU A 556 31.34 -9.98 -31.28
N THR A 557 32.62 -9.55 -31.18
CA THR A 557 33.34 -9.46 -29.90
C THR A 557 33.18 -8.08 -29.23
N GLY A 558 32.48 -7.14 -29.90
CA GLY A 558 32.29 -5.77 -29.44
C GLY A 558 33.38 -4.79 -29.83
N LYS A 559 34.40 -5.22 -30.60
CA LYS A 559 35.44 -4.34 -31.10
C LYS A 559 34.87 -3.40 -32.17
N ARG A 560 35.04 -2.08 -31.97
CA ARG A 560 34.58 -1.06 -32.89
C ARG A 560 35.56 -0.90 -34.07
N LEU A 561 35.02 -1.04 -35.27
CA LEU A 561 35.78 -0.95 -36.53
C LEU A 561 35.53 0.35 -37.28
N TYR A 562 34.36 0.95 -37.09
CA TYR A 562 33.95 2.22 -37.68
C TYR A 562 33.19 3.06 -36.68
N SER A 563 33.37 4.38 -36.69
CA SER A 563 32.58 5.32 -35.92
C SER A 563 32.59 6.71 -36.54
N LYS A 564 31.41 7.30 -36.74
CA LYS A 564 31.27 8.64 -37.32
C LYS A 564 30.11 9.37 -36.67
N SER A 565 30.30 10.62 -36.25
CA SER A 565 29.21 11.51 -35.86
C SER A 565 28.67 12.21 -37.11
N VAL A 566 27.34 12.21 -37.25
CA VAL A 566 26.66 12.79 -38.40
C VAL A 566 25.51 13.67 -37.91
N LYS A 567 25.40 14.88 -38.45
CA LYS A 567 24.26 15.77 -38.20
C LYS A 567 23.07 15.33 -39.07
N THR A 568 21.95 15.11 -38.42
CA THR A 568 20.70 14.72 -39.10
C THR A 568 19.70 15.86 -39.13
N THR A 569 18.75 15.74 -40.02
CA THR A 569 17.60 16.64 -40.11
C THR A 569 16.32 15.93 -39.62
N SER A 570 15.29 16.71 -39.27
CA SER A 570 13.95 16.13 -39.06
C SER A 570 13.45 15.48 -40.35
N GLY A 571 12.80 14.33 -40.24
CA GLY A 571 12.36 13.49 -41.34
C GLY A 571 13.38 12.44 -41.75
N ASN A 572 13.34 12.01 -43.00
CA ASN A 572 14.15 10.91 -43.52
C ASN A 572 15.61 11.33 -43.74
N ASN A 573 16.53 10.54 -43.22
CA ASN A 573 17.98 10.68 -43.37
C ASN A 573 18.54 9.44 -44.07
N SER A 574 19.58 9.62 -44.89
CA SER A 574 20.33 8.55 -45.54
C SER A 574 21.83 8.82 -45.41
N ILE A 575 22.58 7.84 -44.88
CA ILE A 575 24.00 7.96 -44.62
C ILE A 575 24.73 6.81 -45.34
N PRO A 576 25.56 7.12 -46.36
CA PRO A 576 26.42 6.13 -46.98
C PRO A 576 27.64 5.88 -46.06
N ILE A 577 28.00 4.62 -45.89
CA ILE A 577 29.08 4.14 -45.04
C ILE A 577 29.99 3.28 -45.91
N ASP A 578 31.23 3.72 -46.07
CA ASP A 578 32.27 2.95 -46.72
C ASP A 578 32.71 1.79 -45.81
N VAL A 579 32.50 0.57 -46.27
CA VAL A 579 32.91 -0.66 -45.62
C VAL A 579 34.03 -1.41 -46.39
N SER A 580 34.60 -0.77 -47.40
CA SER A 580 35.66 -1.35 -48.24
C SER A 580 36.90 -1.80 -47.49
N VAL A 581 37.16 -1.23 -46.33
CA VAL A 581 38.30 -1.59 -45.45
C VAL A 581 37.95 -2.65 -44.40
N ILE A 582 36.69 -2.99 -44.26
CA ILE A 582 36.21 -4.00 -43.28
C ILE A 582 36.28 -5.37 -43.92
N SER A 583 36.83 -6.38 -43.23
CA SER A 583 36.97 -7.72 -43.71
C SER A 583 35.59 -8.39 -43.90
N LYS A 584 35.53 -9.43 -44.77
CA LYS A 584 34.36 -10.31 -44.90
C LYS A 584 33.92 -10.84 -43.55
N GLY A 585 32.65 -10.72 -43.22
CA GLY A 585 32.12 -11.15 -41.93
C GLY A 585 30.73 -10.64 -41.61
N VAL A 586 30.29 -10.98 -40.39
CA VAL A 586 29.03 -10.50 -39.79
C VAL A 586 29.35 -9.43 -38.74
N TYR A 587 28.67 -8.32 -38.82
CA TYR A 587 28.90 -7.14 -37.97
C TYR A 587 27.59 -6.57 -37.47
N VAL A 588 27.67 -5.74 -36.45
CA VAL A 588 26.55 -4.96 -35.90
C VAL A 588 26.77 -3.50 -36.25
N LEU A 589 25.86 -2.93 -37.03
CA LEU A 589 25.76 -1.50 -37.30
C LEU A 589 24.81 -0.88 -36.29
N SER A 590 25.28 0.17 -35.60
CA SER A 590 24.55 0.86 -34.55
C SER A 590 24.40 2.34 -34.91
N LEU A 591 23.21 2.87 -34.67
CA LEU A 591 22.88 4.29 -34.70
C LEU A 591 22.50 4.73 -33.28
N SER A 592 23.20 5.71 -32.72
CA SER A 592 22.94 6.17 -31.36
C SER A 592 22.94 7.69 -31.22
N SER A 593 22.00 8.22 -30.45
CA SER A 593 21.93 9.60 -29.95
C SER A 593 21.11 9.64 -28.67
N ASP A 594 20.91 10.82 -28.09
CA ASP A 594 20.03 11.01 -26.94
C ASP A 594 18.54 10.66 -27.25
N MET A 595 18.18 10.56 -28.53
CA MET A 595 16.79 10.37 -29.00
C MET A 595 16.56 9.04 -29.71
N VAL A 596 17.61 8.40 -30.22
CA VAL A 596 17.52 7.18 -31.03
C VAL A 596 18.65 6.22 -30.69
N ASN A 597 18.30 4.96 -30.46
CA ASN A 597 19.24 3.86 -30.34
C ASN A 597 18.71 2.69 -31.16
N ALA A 598 19.36 2.36 -32.27
CA ALA A 598 18.96 1.26 -33.13
C ALA A 598 20.17 0.45 -33.62
N THR A 599 20.00 -0.85 -33.81
CA THR A 599 21.05 -1.74 -34.29
C THR A 599 20.53 -2.64 -35.41
N ARG A 600 21.38 -2.94 -36.38
CA ARG A 600 21.11 -3.92 -37.45
C ARG A 600 22.33 -4.79 -37.69
N ARG A 601 22.06 -6.06 -37.93
CA ARG A 601 23.09 -6.99 -38.40
C ARG A 601 23.37 -6.70 -39.88
N ILE A 602 24.64 -6.52 -40.22
CA ILE A 602 25.11 -6.40 -41.59
C ILE A 602 26.06 -7.55 -41.93
N VAL A 603 26.05 -7.94 -43.20
CA VAL A 603 26.95 -8.95 -43.75
C VAL A 603 27.79 -8.27 -44.81
N ILE A 604 29.11 -8.40 -44.68
CA ILE A 604 30.08 -7.89 -45.66
C ILE A 604 30.64 -9.09 -46.42
N GLU A 605 30.50 -9.07 -47.73
CA GLU A 605 31.02 -10.11 -48.63
C GLU A 605 32.00 -9.46 -49.60
N LYS A 606 33.22 -9.97 -49.65
CA LYS A 606 34.26 -9.56 -50.58
C LYS A 606 34.66 -10.74 -51.43
#